data_536708c10d1fe404db3f7d61bdeb03e5
#
_entry.id   536708c10d1fe404db3f7d61bdeb03e5
#
_cell.length_a   1.000
_cell.length_b   1.000
_cell.length_c   1.000
_cell.angle_alpha   90.00
_cell.angle_beta   90.00
_cell.angle_gamma   90.00
#
_symmetry.space_group_name_H-M   'P 1'
#
loop_
_entity.id
_entity.type
_entity.pdbx_description
1 polymer ?
#
loop_
_entity_poly.entity_id
_entity_poly.type
_entity_poly.pdbx_seq_one_letter_code
_entity_poly.pdbx_strand_id
1 'polypeptide(L)'
;MDANKSKIILFFGFGYTAERLYKIMKLDGWEACASSRTPNSKKTNNIKFFDFSSEKRKLEEHILSSNVILISIPPQGKSDPVLDNYKDVFKENLAAKWIGYLSATSVYGDYNGAWVNEGYEPMPKIPRGLN
;
A
#
# COMPACT_ATOMS: atom_id res chain seq x y z
N MET A 1 28.10 -7.42 6.31
CA MET A 1 27.60 -6.88 7.57
C MET A 1 26.23 -6.27 7.39
N ASP A 2 25.23 -6.90 7.92
CA ASP A 2 23.86 -6.47 7.67
C ASP A 2 23.30 -5.55 8.74
N ALA A 3 24.12 -5.15 9.70
CA ALA A 3 23.70 -4.25 10.78
C ALA A 3 23.15 -2.93 10.25
N ASN A 4 23.63 -2.47 9.10
CA ASN A 4 23.22 -1.23 8.47
C ASN A 4 22.21 -1.41 7.36
N LYS A 5 21.70 -2.63 7.19
CA LYS A 5 20.72 -2.90 6.17
C LYS A 5 19.41 -2.21 6.52
N SER A 6 18.92 -1.34 5.64
CA SER A 6 17.68 -0.62 5.87
C SER A 6 16.49 -1.56 5.89
N LYS A 7 15.60 -1.32 6.83
CA LYS A 7 14.32 -2.01 6.96
C LYS A 7 13.23 -0.96 7.04
N ILE A 8 12.83 -0.45 5.88
CA ILE A 8 11.84 0.63 5.79
C ILE A 8 10.68 0.14 4.95
N ILE A 9 9.47 0.27 5.51
CA ILE A 9 8.24 -0.01 4.77
C ILE A 9 7.47 1.30 4.55
N LEU A 10 6.99 1.46 3.33
CA LEU A 10 6.10 2.56 2.96
C LEU A 10 4.69 2.00 2.81
N PHE A 11 3.75 2.60 3.53
CA PHE A 11 2.33 2.29 3.41
C PHE A 11 1.62 3.38 2.62
N PHE A 12 1.00 3.02 1.52
CA PHE A 12 0.02 3.89 0.88
C PHE A 12 -1.34 3.59 1.49
N GLY A 13 -1.77 4.48 2.39
CA GLY A 13 -2.91 4.25 3.26
C GLY A 13 -2.49 3.48 4.52
N PHE A 14 -3.08 3.85 5.64
CA PHE A 14 -2.73 3.19 6.91
C PHE A 14 -4.01 2.89 7.67
N GLY A 15 -4.69 1.83 7.25
CA GLY A 15 -5.88 1.34 7.90
C GLY A 15 -5.60 0.11 8.76
N TYR A 16 -6.63 -0.70 8.93
CA TYR A 16 -6.58 -1.85 9.84
C TYR A 16 -5.46 -2.84 9.49
N THR A 17 -5.39 -3.25 8.22
CA THR A 17 -4.41 -4.25 7.79
C THR A 17 -2.97 -3.73 7.91
N ALA A 18 -2.74 -2.50 7.48
CA ALA A 18 -1.42 -1.89 7.57
C ALA A 18 -0.97 -1.75 9.03
N GLU A 19 -1.86 -1.34 9.90
CA GLU A 19 -1.56 -1.23 11.32
C GLU A 19 -1.18 -2.57 11.93
N ARG A 20 -1.92 -3.62 11.60
CA ARG A 20 -1.63 -4.97 12.09
C ARG A 20 -0.29 -5.46 11.59
N LEU A 21 0.00 -5.25 10.30
CA LEU A 21 1.28 -5.65 9.73
C LEU A 21 2.43 -4.90 10.40
N TYR A 22 2.29 -3.59 10.59
CA TYR A 22 3.33 -2.80 11.23
C TYR A 22 3.64 -3.27 12.65
N LYS A 23 2.61 -3.65 13.43
CA LYS A 23 2.82 -4.16 14.78
C LYS A 23 3.71 -5.40 14.81
N ILE A 24 3.63 -6.21 13.78
CA ILE A 24 4.49 -7.39 13.63
C ILE A 24 5.89 -6.98 13.17
N MET A 25 5.97 -6.13 12.15
CA MET A 25 7.25 -5.76 11.55
C MET A 25 8.14 -4.95 12.48
N LYS A 26 7.56 -4.08 13.29
CA LYS A 26 8.36 -3.28 14.21
C LYS A 26 9.12 -4.11 15.24
N LEU A 27 8.61 -5.31 15.56
CA LEU A 27 9.30 -6.22 16.46
C LEU A 27 10.62 -6.72 15.85
N ASP A 28 10.72 -6.66 14.53
CA ASP A 28 11.93 -7.06 13.79
C ASP A 28 12.73 -5.84 13.33
N GLY A 29 12.52 -4.70 13.94
CA GLY A 29 13.31 -3.49 13.68
C GLY A 29 12.91 -2.68 12.47
N TRP A 30 11.75 -2.92 11.88
CA TRP A 30 11.29 -2.15 10.72
C TRP A 30 10.82 -0.76 11.12
N GLU A 31 11.21 0.22 10.32
CA GLU A 31 10.70 1.59 10.39
C GLU A 31 9.62 1.76 9.33
N ALA A 32 8.69 2.67 9.57
CA ALA A 32 7.58 2.87 8.66
C ALA A 32 7.33 4.35 8.37
N CYS A 33 6.91 4.60 7.15
CA CYS A 33 6.28 5.87 6.78
C CYS A 33 5.00 5.53 6.03
N ALA A 34 4.07 6.47 5.98
CA ALA A 34 2.76 6.21 5.42
C ALA A 34 2.18 7.46 4.79
N SER A 35 1.34 7.28 3.79
CA SER A 35 0.52 8.36 3.26
C SER A 35 -0.83 8.39 3.95
N SER A 36 -1.40 9.58 4.10
CA SER A 36 -2.72 9.77 4.65
C SER A 36 -3.35 11.01 4.04
N ARG A 37 -4.68 11.01 3.96
CA ARG A 37 -5.41 12.24 3.60
C ARG A 37 -5.54 13.18 4.79
N THR A 38 -5.33 12.66 5.99
CA THR A 38 -5.44 13.42 7.25
C THR A 38 -4.26 13.12 8.15
N PRO A 39 -3.02 13.49 7.73
CA PRO A 39 -1.82 13.08 8.48
C PRO A 39 -1.80 13.63 9.90
N ASN A 40 -2.35 14.82 10.13
CA ASN A 40 -2.34 15.44 11.45
C ASN A 40 -3.28 14.76 12.46
N SER A 41 -4.21 13.94 11.99
CA SER A 41 -5.11 13.18 12.86
C SER A 41 -4.55 11.80 13.20
N LYS A 42 -3.47 11.39 12.57
CA LYS A 42 -2.83 10.10 12.83
C LYS A 42 -1.77 10.27 13.91
N LYS A 43 -1.93 9.51 14.99
CA LYS A 43 -1.03 9.58 16.15
C LYS A 43 -0.49 8.21 16.51
N THR A 44 0.23 7.62 15.58
CA THR A 44 0.90 6.34 15.82
C THR A 44 2.39 6.60 16.01
N ASN A 45 2.93 6.16 17.13
CA ASN A 45 4.35 6.35 17.44
C ASN A 45 5.24 5.65 16.42
N ASN A 46 6.33 6.32 16.06
CA ASN A 46 7.35 5.81 15.16
C ASN A 46 6.92 5.66 13.70
N ILE A 47 5.79 6.23 13.34
CA ILE A 47 5.36 6.29 11.93
C ILE A 47 5.27 7.75 11.53
N LYS A 48 5.94 8.09 10.43
CA LYS A 48 5.86 9.41 9.85
C LYS A 48 4.80 9.41 8.76
N PHE A 49 3.79 10.27 8.92
CA PHE A 49 2.69 10.39 7.98
C PHE A 49 2.89 11.58 7.07
N PHE A 50 2.67 11.36 5.76
CA PHE A 50 2.74 12.41 4.75
C PHE A 50 1.38 12.59 4.11
N ASP A 51 1.04 13.82 3.77
CA ASP A 51 -0.19 14.10 3.04
C ASP A 51 -0.07 13.57 1.61
N PHE A 52 -1.04 12.76 1.21
CA PHE A 52 -1.02 12.09 -0.09
C PHE A 52 -0.97 13.07 -1.26
N SER A 53 -1.65 14.21 -1.14
CA SER A 53 -1.77 15.18 -2.23
C SER A 53 -0.71 16.27 -2.17
N SER A 54 -0.45 16.84 -0.98
CA SER A 54 0.42 18.01 -0.84
C SER A 54 1.88 17.67 -0.63
N GLU A 55 2.20 16.45 -0.20
CA GLU A 55 3.57 16.03 0.04
C GLU A 55 4.04 14.98 -0.97
N LYS A 56 3.62 15.14 -2.21
CA LYS A 56 3.91 14.19 -3.28
C LYS A 56 5.40 13.93 -3.44
N ARG A 57 6.22 14.97 -3.39
CA ARG A 57 7.66 14.84 -3.58
C ARG A 57 8.30 13.96 -2.50
N LYS A 58 7.87 14.13 -1.25
CA LYS A 58 8.38 13.31 -0.15
C LYS A 58 7.98 11.86 -0.31
N LEU A 59 6.75 11.62 -0.76
CA LEU A 59 6.29 10.27 -1.02
C LEU A 59 7.04 9.63 -2.18
N GLU A 60 7.36 10.40 -3.23
CA GLU A 60 8.18 9.89 -4.34
C GLU A 60 9.56 9.46 -3.86
N GLU A 61 10.19 10.25 -2.99
CA GLU A 61 11.48 9.88 -2.40
C GLU A 61 11.38 8.58 -1.60
N HIS A 62 10.31 8.40 -0.84
CA HIS A 62 10.11 7.18 -0.07
C HIS A 62 9.78 5.97 -0.94
N ILE A 63 9.10 6.16 -2.08
CA ILE A 63 8.91 5.08 -3.05
C ILE A 63 10.28 4.56 -3.52
N LEU A 64 11.18 5.47 -3.84
CA LEU A 64 12.50 5.09 -4.35
C LEU A 64 13.38 4.40 -3.31
N SER A 65 13.23 4.76 -2.04
CA SER A 65 14.16 4.31 -0.99
C SER A 65 13.62 3.22 -0.06
N SER A 66 12.32 2.98 -0.05
CA SER A 66 11.75 1.98 0.86
C SER A 66 12.01 0.55 0.37
N ASN A 67 12.22 -0.36 1.31
CA ASN A 67 12.55 -1.75 1.00
C ASN A 67 11.30 -2.59 0.76
N VAL A 68 10.17 -2.19 1.35
CA VAL A 68 8.88 -2.84 1.18
C VAL A 68 7.84 -1.73 0.98
N ILE A 69 6.92 -1.95 0.07
CA ILE A 69 5.82 -1.02 -0.19
C ILE A 69 4.51 -1.79 -0.14
N LEU A 70 3.57 -1.33 0.66
CA LEU A 70 2.22 -1.90 0.71
C LEU A 70 1.20 -0.84 0.30
N ILE A 71 0.44 -1.15 -0.74
CA ILE A 71 -0.59 -0.26 -1.26
C ILE A 71 -1.95 -0.79 -0.79
N SER A 72 -2.63 0.00 0.04
CA SER A 72 -3.96 -0.36 0.55
C SER A 72 -5.01 0.71 0.30
N ILE A 73 -4.67 1.74 -0.47
CA ILE A 73 -5.66 2.73 -0.91
C ILE A 73 -6.50 2.08 -2.02
N PRO A 74 -7.82 1.99 -1.84
CA PRO A 74 -8.66 1.34 -2.83
C PRO A 74 -8.78 2.16 -4.11
N PRO A 75 -8.95 1.49 -5.26
CA PRO A 75 -9.26 2.22 -6.49
C PRO A 75 -10.61 2.92 -6.38
N GLN A 76 -10.76 4.00 -7.14
CA GLN A 76 -11.98 4.80 -7.16
C GLN A 76 -12.54 4.77 -8.59
N GLY A 77 -13.69 4.09 -8.76
CA GLY A 77 -14.22 3.88 -10.09
C GLY A 77 -13.25 3.09 -10.95
N LYS A 78 -12.83 3.66 -12.06
CA LYS A 78 -11.82 3.06 -12.96
C LYS A 78 -10.43 3.62 -12.72
N SER A 79 -10.26 4.41 -11.65
CA SER A 79 -9.04 5.13 -11.34
C SER A 79 -8.35 4.50 -10.13
N ASP A 80 -7.04 4.45 -10.16
CA ASP A 80 -6.23 4.05 -9.01
C ASP A 80 -5.41 5.25 -8.56
N PRO A 81 -5.72 5.82 -7.38
CA PRO A 81 -5.04 7.04 -6.93
C PRO A 81 -3.53 6.91 -6.83
N VAL A 82 -3.02 5.76 -6.42
CA VAL A 82 -1.57 5.56 -6.29
C VAL A 82 -0.92 5.50 -7.68
N LEU A 83 -1.45 4.69 -8.57
CA LEU A 83 -0.89 4.58 -9.92
C LEU A 83 -1.05 5.88 -10.71
N ASP A 84 -2.20 6.56 -10.58
CA ASP A 84 -2.43 7.80 -11.30
C ASP A 84 -1.43 8.89 -10.90
N ASN A 85 -1.00 8.91 -9.64
CA ASN A 85 -0.10 9.94 -9.14
C ASN A 85 1.37 9.55 -9.16
N TYR A 86 1.69 8.25 -9.09
CA TYR A 86 3.06 7.80 -8.86
C TYR A 86 3.57 6.75 -9.83
N LYS A 87 2.83 6.42 -10.88
CA LYS A 87 3.24 5.34 -11.80
C LYS A 87 4.62 5.55 -12.41
N ASP A 88 5.00 6.78 -12.70
CA ASP A 88 6.30 7.06 -13.32
C ASP A 88 7.44 6.79 -12.35
N VAL A 89 7.23 7.08 -11.05
CA VAL A 89 8.23 6.77 -10.02
C VAL A 89 8.39 5.26 -9.86
N PHE A 90 7.28 4.52 -9.94
CA PHE A 90 7.34 3.05 -9.83
C PHE A 90 8.07 2.38 -10.98
N LYS A 91 8.29 3.10 -12.09
CA LYS A 91 9.09 2.59 -13.20
C LYS A 91 10.58 2.79 -13.01
N GLU A 92 10.98 3.55 -11.99
CA GLU A 92 12.38 3.80 -11.70
C GLU A 92 13.03 2.59 -11.02
N ASN A 93 14.32 2.70 -10.77
CA ASN A 93 15.09 1.64 -10.10
C ASN A 93 14.84 1.72 -8.59
N LEU A 94 13.89 0.95 -8.10
CA LEU A 94 13.47 1.00 -6.70
C LEU A 94 14.38 0.16 -5.81
N ALA A 95 14.56 0.60 -4.57
CA ALA A 95 15.19 -0.21 -3.53
C ALA A 95 14.25 -1.33 -3.04
N ALA A 96 12.97 -1.25 -3.35
CA ALA A 96 11.97 -2.21 -2.87
C ALA A 96 12.21 -3.60 -3.44
N LYS A 97 12.22 -4.58 -2.54
CA LYS A 97 12.31 -6.00 -2.89
C LYS A 97 10.94 -6.67 -2.90
N TRP A 98 9.93 -5.98 -2.40
CA TRP A 98 8.57 -6.49 -2.36
C TRP A 98 7.59 -5.33 -2.41
N ILE A 99 6.60 -5.46 -3.28
CA ILE A 99 5.51 -4.50 -3.40
C ILE A 99 4.21 -5.29 -3.36
N GLY A 100 3.37 -4.98 -2.37
CA GLY A 100 2.08 -5.63 -2.22
C GLY A 100 0.94 -4.67 -2.53
N TYR A 101 -0.13 -5.20 -3.08
CA TYR A 101 -1.34 -4.46 -3.40
C TYR A 101 -2.53 -5.21 -2.83
N LEU A 102 -3.29 -4.55 -1.94
CA LEU A 102 -4.47 -5.17 -1.35
C LEU A 102 -5.65 -5.01 -2.29
N SER A 103 -6.05 -6.13 -2.88
CA SER A 103 -7.21 -6.17 -3.77
C SER A 103 -8.49 -6.44 -2.98
N ALA A 104 -9.62 -6.32 -3.66
CA ALA A 104 -10.92 -6.61 -3.07
C ALA A 104 -11.45 -7.94 -3.60
N THR A 105 -12.18 -8.67 -2.75
CA THR A 105 -12.82 -9.93 -3.16
C THR A 105 -13.86 -9.73 -4.25
N SER A 106 -14.31 -8.48 -4.46
CA SER A 106 -15.25 -8.15 -5.53
C SER A 106 -14.76 -8.50 -6.94
N VAL A 107 -13.46 -8.78 -7.12
CA VAL A 107 -12.93 -9.25 -8.42
C VAL A 107 -13.55 -10.59 -8.84
N TYR A 108 -13.99 -11.40 -7.88
CA TYR A 108 -14.58 -12.71 -8.18
C TYR A 108 -16.06 -12.64 -8.57
N GLY A 109 -16.73 -11.51 -8.28
CA GLY A 109 -18.14 -11.37 -8.61
C GLY A 109 -19.02 -12.32 -7.80
N ASP A 110 -20.07 -12.84 -8.46
CA ASP A 110 -21.07 -13.70 -7.80
C ASP A 110 -20.89 -15.16 -8.21
N TYR A 111 -20.55 -16.00 -7.24
CA TYR A 111 -20.46 -17.46 -7.41
C TYR A 111 -21.55 -18.17 -6.59
N ASN A 112 -22.69 -17.51 -6.40
CA ASN A 112 -23.86 -18.07 -5.70
C ASN A 112 -23.55 -18.55 -4.27
N GLY A 113 -22.71 -17.80 -3.56
CA GLY A 113 -22.33 -18.14 -2.19
C GLY A 113 -21.25 -19.21 -2.07
N ALA A 114 -20.70 -19.67 -3.17
CA ALA A 114 -19.63 -20.66 -3.14
C ALA A 114 -18.32 -20.04 -2.61
N TRP A 115 -17.52 -20.85 -1.94
CA TRP A 115 -16.17 -20.44 -1.57
C TRP A 115 -15.32 -20.33 -2.82
N VAL A 116 -14.56 -19.21 -2.91
CA VAL A 116 -13.66 -18.98 -4.04
C VAL A 116 -12.24 -18.77 -3.52
N ASN A 117 -11.26 -19.00 -4.40
CA ASN A 117 -9.85 -18.76 -4.11
C ASN A 117 -9.19 -18.14 -5.35
N GLU A 118 -7.89 -17.92 -5.29
CA GLU A 118 -7.14 -17.27 -6.38
C GLU A 118 -7.17 -18.06 -7.69
N GLY A 119 -7.54 -19.33 -7.65
CA GLY A 119 -7.69 -20.13 -8.87
C GLY A 119 -9.00 -19.91 -9.62
N TYR A 120 -9.97 -19.22 -9.01
CA TYR A 120 -11.24 -18.91 -9.66
C TYR A 120 -11.08 -17.76 -10.63
N GLU A 121 -11.81 -17.79 -11.73
CA GLU A 121 -11.76 -16.72 -12.70
C GLU A 121 -12.44 -15.46 -12.16
N PRO A 122 -11.79 -14.29 -12.24
CA PRO A 122 -12.42 -13.05 -11.81
C PRO A 122 -13.66 -12.71 -12.65
N MET A 123 -14.75 -12.38 -11.97
CA MET A 123 -16.01 -11.95 -12.62
C MET A 123 -16.56 -10.73 -11.88
N PRO A 124 -15.85 -9.58 -11.92
CA PRO A 124 -16.27 -8.40 -11.15
C PRO A 124 -17.54 -7.78 -11.71
N LYS A 125 -18.45 -7.37 -10.80
CA LYS A 125 -19.72 -6.72 -11.15
C LYS A 125 -19.83 -5.29 -10.65
N ILE A 126 -18.89 -4.85 -9.80
CA ILE A 126 -18.88 -3.49 -9.26
C ILE A 126 -17.58 -2.80 -9.68
N PRO A 127 -17.59 -1.45 -9.78
CA PRO A 127 -16.41 -0.72 -10.27
C PRO A 127 -15.12 -1.05 -9.52
N ARG A 128 -15.18 -1.25 -8.21
CA ARG A 128 -14.02 -1.54 -7.39
C ARG A 128 -13.33 -2.85 -7.80
N GLY A 129 -14.10 -3.85 -8.20
CA GLY A 129 -13.57 -5.12 -8.66
C GLY A 129 -13.01 -5.08 -10.08
N LEU A 130 -13.35 -4.04 -10.86
CA LEU A 130 -12.90 -3.87 -12.23
C LEU A 130 -11.56 -3.15 -12.35
N ASN A 131 -11.02 -2.61 -11.25
CA ASN A 131 -9.75 -1.86 -11.24
C ASN A 131 -8.53 -2.69 -10.91
#